data_7b4897eb44aa890d53c7c919a3c255a9
#
_entry.id   7b4897eb44aa890d53c7c919a3c255a9
#
_cell.length_a   1.000
_cell.length_b   1.000
_cell.length_c   1.000
_cell.angle_alpha   90.00
_cell.angle_beta   90.00
_cell.angle_gamma   90.00
#
_symmetry.space_group_name_H-M   'P 1'
#
loop_
_entity.id
_entity.type
_entity.pdbx_description
1 polymer ?
#
loop_
_entity_poly.entity_id
_entity_poly.type
_entity_poly.pdbx_seq_one_letter_code
_entity_poly.pdbx_strand_id
1 'polypeptide(L)'
;MTLYLNESDKNLKESILYSDDVGEFDQIIIISGYLGLEPLNELSKLGVNSTVVFGMYPTEGVDLKAHKIYQQFAEKNLDVMYSTSQEVHSKIYVWKKDEKVLKILVGSANFTNVALVSENREILVEVDSKDYQEVMKYVDN
;
A
#
# COMPACT_ATOMS: atom_id res chain seq x y z
N MET A 1 -10.24 -17.50 5.81
CA MET A 1 -9.51 -16.61 4.88
C MET A 1 -10.45 -15.51 4.42
N THR A 2 -10.04 -14.25 4.55
CA THR A 2 -10.86 -13.13 4.10
C THR A 2 -10.33 -12.64 2.77
N LEU A 3 -11.22 -12.50 1.80
CA LEU A 3 -10.91 -12.01 0.47
C LEU A 3 -11.49 -10.60 0.30
N TYR A 4 -10.74 -9.75 -0.38
CA TYR A 4 -11.15 -8.40 -0.72
C TYR A 4 -11.14 -8.28 -2.23
N LEU A 5 -12.26 -7.87 -2.80
CA LEU A 5 -12.47 -7.81 -4.25
C LEU A 5 -12.98 -6.43 -4.64
N ASN A 6 -12.74 -6.03 -5.88
CA ASN A 6 -13.42 -4.86 -6.44
C ASN A 6 -14.86 -5.26 -6.78
N GLU A 7 -15.80 -4.63 -6.12
CA GLU A 7 -17.22 -4.85 -6.35
C GLU A 7 -17.93 -3.52 -6.63
N SER A 8 -19.14 -3.58 -7.18
CA SER A 8 -19.87 -2.40 -7.61
C SER A 8 -20.20 -1.42 -6.47
N ASP A 9 -20.41 -1.94 -5.26
CA ASP A 9 -20.80 -1.17 -4.09
C ASP A 9 -19.66 -0.94 -3.09
N LYS A 10 -18.53 -1.63 -3.24
CA LYS A 10 -17.36 -1.45 -2.38
C LYS A 10 -16.10 -1.82 -3.16
N ASN A 11 -15.25 -0.84 -3.39
CA ASN A 11 -13.98 -1.07 -4.08
C ASN A 11 -12.84 -1.32 -3.08
N LEU A 12 -11.69 -1.73 -3.61
CA LEU A 12 -10.51 -2.02 -2.77
C LEU A 12 -9.97 -0.77 -2.07
N LYS A 13 -10.10 0.40 -2.68
CA LYS A 13 -9.65 1.64 -2.05
C LYS A 13 -10.40 1.89 -0.74
N GLU A 14 -11.70 1.67 -0.72
CA GLU A 14 -12.49 1.79 0.51
C GLU A 14 -12.03 0.80 1.56
N SER A 15 -11.73 -0.43 1.17
CA SER A 15 -11.24 -1.46 2.08
C SER A 15 -9.88 -1.12 2.68
N ILE A 16 -9.01 -0.47 1.91
CA ILE A 16 -7.66 -0.13 2.35
C ILE A 16 -7.65 1.17 3.17
N LEU A 17 -8.31 2.22 2.68
CA LEU A 17 -8.18 3.56 3.25
C LEU A 17 -9.29 3.94 4.22
N TYR A 18 -10.47 3.37 4.06
CA TYR A 18 -11.68 3.83 4.76
C TYR A 18 -12.42 2.75 5.53
N SER A 19 -11.81 1.57 5.70
CA SER A 19 -12.44 0.47 6.43
C SER A 19 -12.21 0.63 7.93
N ASP A 20 -13.24 0.30 8.72
CA ASP A 20 -13.15 0.27 10.17
C ASP A 20 -12.69 -1.08 10.71
N ASP A 21 -12.42 -2.04 9.84
CA ASP A 21 -12.10 -3.43 10.24
C ASP A 21 -10.86 -3.53 11.12
N VAL A 22 -9.88 -2.64 10.90
CA VAL A 22 -8.62 -2.65 11.65
C VAL A 22 -8.75 -1.91 12.99
N GLY A 23 -9.73 -1.01 13.10
CA GLY A 23 -9.82 -0.09 14.21
C GLY A 23 -8.78 1.01 14.11
N GLU A 24 -8.29 1.50 15.25
CA GLU A 24 -7.24 2.51 15.26
C GLU A 24 -5.89 1.92 14.86
N PHE A 25 -5.19 2.60 13.96
CA PHE A 25 -3.82 2.26 13.59
C PHE A 25 -3.01 3.55 13.46
N ASP A 26 -1.70 3.48 13.67
CA ASP A 26 -0.82 4.64 13.63
C ASP A 26 0.21 4.57 12.50
N GLN A 27 0.30 3.43 11.82
CA GLN A 27 1.24 3.24 10.71
C GLN A 27 0.65 2.33 9.64
N ILE A 28 0.91 2.68 8.38
CA ILE A 28 0.62 1.81 7.24
C ILE A 28 1.87 1.69 6.37
N ILE A 29 2.15 0.48 5.90
CA ILE A 29 3.25 0.21 4.97
C ILE A 29 2.64 -0.43 3.73
N ILE A 30 2.96 0.14 2.57
CA ILE A 30 2.46 -0.36 1.28
C ILE A 30 3.66 -0.67 0.38
N ILE A 31 3.70 -1.89 -0.16
CA ILE A 31 4.62 -2.25 -1.22
C ILE A 31 3.80 -2.46 -2.47
N SER A 32 4.17 -1.79 -3.56
CA SER A 32 3.43 -1.83 -4.80
C SER A 32 4.39 -1.71 -5.97
N GLY A 33 4.12 -2.42 -7.06
CA GLY A 33 4.93 -2.29 -8.27
C GLY A 33 4.79 -0.89 -8.88
N TYR A 34 3.57 -0.38 -8.95
CA TYR A 34 3.24 0.94 -9.48
C TYR A 34 2.45 1.74 -8.47
N LEU A 35 2.55 3.06 -8.54
CA LEU A 35 1.87 3.98 -7.63
C LEU A 35 1.04 4.99 -8.43
N GLY A 36 -0.12 5.36 -7.88
CA GLY A 36 -0.97 6.42 -8.42
C GLY A 36 -1.00 7.63 -7.50
N LEU A 37 -1.01 8.83 -8.06
CA LEU A 37 -1.02 10.05 -7.27
C LEU A 37 -2.30 10.24 -6.46
N GLU A 38 -3.44 9.85 -7.01
CA GLU A 38 -4.72 10.00 -6.32
C GLU A 38 -4.80 9.20 -5.03
N PRO A 39 -4.52 7.87 -5.03
CA PRO A 39 -4.55 7.15 -3.75
C PRO A 39 -3.45 7.60 -2.78
N LEU A 40 -2.27 8.00 -3.28
CA LEU A 40 -1.24 8.58 -2.41
C LEU A 40 -1.73 9.85 -1.73
N ASN A 41 -2.41 10.73 -2.48
CA ASN A 41 -2.94 11.96 -1.92
C ASN A 41 -4.01 11.66 -0.85
N GLU A 42 -4.89 10.72 -1.10
CA GLU A 42 -5.90 10.31 -0.13
C GLU A 42 -5.26 9.71 1.13
N LEU A 43 -4.23 8.87 0.96
CA LEU A 43 -3.49 8.30 2.08
C LEU A 43 -2.86 9.39 2.94
N SER A 44 -2.28 10.41 2.30
CA SER A 44 -1.63 11.51 3.02
C SER A 44 -2.57 12.27 3.94
N LYS A 45 -3.87 12.22 3.67
CA LYS A 45 -4.89 12.92 4.45
C LYS A 45 -5.35 12.15 5.68
N LEU A 46 -4.96 10.88 5.83
CA LEU A 46 -5.36 10.07 6.98
C LEU A 46 -4.61 10.45 8.26
N GLY A 47 -3.48 11.15 8.16
CA GLY A 47 -2.73 11.61 9.32
C GLY A 47 -1.96 10.53 10.05
N VAL A 48 -1.73 9.38 9.40
CA VAL A 48 -0.94 8.27 9.97
C VAL A 48 0.43 8.22 9.30
N ASN A 49 1.43 7.66 10.00
CA ASN A 49 2.74 7.44 9.39
C ASN A 49 2.62 6.42 8.27
N SER A 50 2.97 6.84 7.07
CA SER A 50 2.79 6.01 5.87
C SER A 50 4.12 5.85 5.15
N THR A 51 4.45 4.61 4.81
CA THR A 51 5.61 4.27 3.98
C THR A 51 5.10 3.52 2.76
N VAL A 52 5.42 4.02 1.57
CA VAL A 52 4.98 3.41 0.31
C VAL A 52 6.20 3.15 -0.55
N VAL A 53 6.39 1.90 -0.97
CA VAL A 53 7.54 1.49 -1.78
C VAL A 53 7.13 1.36 -3.24
N PHE A 54 7.85 2.08 -4.12
CA PHE A 54 7.69 1.97 -5.57
C PHE A 54 8.60 0.85 -6.08
N GLY A 55 8.00 -0.32 -6.29
CA GLY A 55 8.77 -1.53 -6.59
C GLY A 55 9.38 -1.61 -7.98
N MET A 56 8.77 -0.98 -8.98
CA MET A 56 9.24 -1.03 -10.36
C MET A 56 10.27 0.05 -10.70
N TYR A 57 10.74 0.80 -9.73
CA TYR A 57 11.71 1.87 -9.95
C TYR A 57 12.95 1.43 -10.73
N PRO A 58 13.55 0.25 -10.48
CA PRO A 58 14.77 -0.13 -11.20
C PRO A 58 14.60 -0.19 -12.72
N THR A 59 13.41 -0.54 -13.19
CA THR A 59 13.08 -0.63 -14.63
C THR A 59 12.43 0.65 -15.15
N GLU A 60 11.46 1.19 -14.41
CA GLU A 60 10.62 2.29 -14.89
C GLU A 60 11.22 3.66 -14.59
N GLY A 61 12.03 3.75 -13.54
CA GLY A 61 12.45 5.05 -13.03
C GLY A 61 11.29 5.89 -12.55
N VAL A 62 11.54 7.15 -12.30
CA VAL A 62 10.50 8.14 -11.94
C VAL A 62 10.91 9.47 -12.57
N ASP A 63 9.97 10.18 -13.18
CA ASP A 63 10.29 11.50 -13.72
C ASP A 63 10.45 12.52 -12.59
N LEU A 64 11.12 13.62 -12.90
CA LEU A 64 11.45 14.64 -11.92
C LEU A 64 10.20 15.26 -11.31
N LYS A 65 9.16 15.45 -12.11
CA LYS A 65 7.90 16.04 -11.64
C LYS A 65 7.24 15.14 -10.58
N ALA A 66 7.14 13.85 -10.86
CA ALA A 66 6.56 12.90 -9.91
C ALA A 66 7.42 12.81 -8.64
N HIS A 67 8.75 12.77 -8.79
CA HIS A 67 9.65 12.72 -7.65
C HIS A 67 9.47 13.91 -6.71
N LYS A 68 9.31 15.11 -7.27
CA LYS A 68 9.07 16.31 -6.47
C LYS A 68 7.74 16.24 -5.72
N ILE A 69 6.71 15.69 -6.35
CA ILE A 69 5.41 15.49 -5.70
C ILE A 69 5.55 14.50 -4.54
N TYR A 70 6.28 13.40 -4.74
CA TYR A 70 6.52 12.41 -3.68
C TYR A 70 7.28 13.03 -2.51
N GLN A 71 8.26 13.89 -2.77
CA GLN A 71 8.99 14.60 -1.72
C GLN A 71 8.08 15.50 -0.89
N GLN A 72 7.08 16.10 -1.51
CA GLN A 72 6.11 16.96 -0.79
C GLN A 72 5.25 16.15 0.18
N PHE A 73 4.97 14.89 -0.12
CA PHE A 73 4.20 14.05 0.79
C PHE A 73 4.91 13.79 2.11
N ALA A 74 6.24 13.86 2.14
CA ALA A 74 7.00 13.65 3.37
C ALA A 74 6.58 14.64 4.48
N GLU A 75 6.16 15.84 4.11
CA GLU A 75 5.66 16.84 5.05
C GLU A 75 4.33 16.42 5.70
N LYS A 76 3.65 15.45 5.10
CA LYS A 76 2.37 14.90 5.59
C LYS A 76 2.53 13.49 6.16
N ASN A 77 3.75 13.14 6.58
CA ASN A 77 4.08 11.83 7.14
C ASN A 77 3.86 10.66 6.17
N LEU A 78 4.01 10.92 4.86
CA LEU A 78 3.96 9.88 3.84
C LEU A 78 5.30 9.87 3.10
N ASP A 79 6.09 8.82 3.31
CA ASP A 79 7.37 8.64 2.65
C ASP A 79 7.22 7.69 1.47
N VAL A 80 7.58 8.15 0.28
CA VAL A 80 7.65 7.29 -0.90
C VAL A 80 9.10 6.86 -1.07
N MET A 81 9.32 5.55 -1.07
CA MET A 81 10.65 4.96 -1.20
C MET A 81 10.76 4.20 -2.50
N TYR A 82 11.98 4.08 -3.01
CA TYR A 82 12.23 3.38 -4.26
C TYR A 82 12.99 2.09 -3.99
N SER A 83 12.54 0.99 -4.61
CA SER A 83 13.36 -0.21 -4.68
C SER A 83 14.55 0.08 -5.61
N THR A 84 15.78 -0.16 -5.17
CA THR A 84 16.97 0.27 -5.92
C THR A 84 17.77 -0.85 -6.54
N SER A 85 17.72 -2.06 -5.98
CA SER A 85 18.54 -3.18 -6.46
C SER A 85 17.77 -4.15 -7.34
N GLN A 86 16.54 -4.43 -7.02
CA GLN A 86 15.71 -5.40 -7.74
C GLN A 86 14.31 -4.84 -7.91
N GLU A 87 13.65 -5.23 -9.00
CA GLU A 87 12.23 -4.97 -9.15
C GLU A 87 11.43 -5.73 -8.09
N VAL A 88 10.43 -5.07 -7.55
CA VAL A 88 9.50 -5.70 -6.61
C VAL A 88 8.11 -5.66 -7.24
N HIS A 89 7.58 -6.85 -7.54
CA HIS A 89 6.25 -7.01 -8.13
C HIS A 89 5.18 -7.28 -7.08
N SER A 90 5.56 -7.45 -5.83
CA SER A 90 4.63 -7.74 -4.74
C SER A 90 3.69 -6.58 -4.49
N LYS A 91 2.48 -6.89 -4.06
CA LYS A 91 1.50 -5.91 -3.61
C LYS A 91 1.10 -6.31 -2.20
N ILE A 92 1.59 -5.55 -1.23
CA ILE A 92 1.45 -5.86 0.19
C ILE A 92 1.01 -4.61 0.94
N TYR A 93 0.03 -4.77 1.81
CA TYR A 93 -0.53 -3.69 2.63
C TYR A 93 -0.48 -4.13 4.09
N VAL A 94 0.20 -3.35 4.93
CA VAL A 94 0.42 -3.69 6.34
C VAL A 94 -0.08 -2.54 7.23
N TRP A 95 -0.95 -2.86 8.17
CA TRP A 95 -1.41 -1.91 9.21
C TRP A 95 -0.76 -2.27 10.53
N LYS A 96 -0.29 -1.25 11.24
CA LYS A 96 0.38 -1.40 12.53
C LYS A 96 -0.14 -0.40 13.56
N LYS A 97 -0.05 -0.77 14.82
CA LYS A 97 -0.25 0.15 15.95
C LYS A 97 0.77 -0.20 17.03
N ASP A 98 1.49 0.81 17.54
CA ASP A 98 2.53 0.65 18.58
C ASP A 98 3.50 -0.48 18.21
N GLU A 99 3.97 -0.48 16.96
CA GLU A 99 4.88 -1.46 16.37
C GLU A 99 4.30 -2.87 16.20
N LYS A 100 3.04 -3.06 16.55
CA LYS A 100 2.38 -4.37 16.39
C LYS A 100 1.60 -4.43 15.10
N VAL A 101 1.79 -5.51 14.34
CA VAL A 101 1.03 -5.76 13.10
C VAL A 101 -0.41 -6.10 13.45
N LEU A 102 -1.36 -5.37 12.86
CA LEU A 102 -2.79 -5.59 13.03
C LEU A 102 -3.40 -6.37 11.89
N LYS A 103 -2.90 -6.17 10.67
CA LYS A 103 -3.47 -6.76 9.47
C LYS A 103 -2.46 -6.70 8.34
N ILE A 104 -2.45 -7.73 7.50
CA ILE A 104 -1.66 -7.76 6.27
C ILE A 104 -2.56 -8.27 5.13
N LEU A 105 -2.58 -7.53 4.02
CA LEU A 105 -3.20 -7.98 2.78
C LEU A 105 -2.13 -8.17 1.72
N VAL A 106 -2.26 -9.23 0.92
CA VAL A 106 -1.40 -9.50 -0.24
C VAL A 106 -2.26 -9.84 -1.44
N GLY A 107 -1.78 -9.53 -2.64
CA GLY A 107 -2.51 -9.91 -3.83
C GLY A 107 -2.07 -9.19 -5.09
N SER A 108 -3.03 -8.96 -5.98
CA SER A 108 -2.75 -8.44 -7.32
C SER A 108 -2.82 -6.91 -7.43
N ALA A 109 -3.47 -6.23 -6.50
CA ALA A 109 -3.83 -4.82 -6.67
C ALA A 109 -2.68 -3.88 -6.31
N ASN A 110 -2.15 -3.16 -7.30
CA ASN A 110 -1.26 -2.03 -7.10
C ASN A 110 -1.99 -0.86 -6.42
N PHE A 111 -1.23 -0.01 -5.75
CA PHE A 111 -1.77 1.20 -5.13
C PHE A 111 -1.98 2.30 -6.18
N THR A 112 -2.92 2.06 -7.07
CA THR A 112 -3.33 2.95 -8.16
C THR A 112 -4.84 2.95 -8.27
N ASN A 113 -5.44 4.01 -8.79
CA ASN A 113 -6.89 4.02 -9.01
C ASN A 113 -7.33 2.96 -10.03
N VAL A 114 -6.50 2.67 -11.03
CA VAL A 114 -6.81 1.62 -12.00
C VAL A 114 -7.04 0.28 -11.31
N ALA A 115 -6.22 -0.06 -10.32
CA ALA A 115 -6.37 -1.32 -9.59
C ALA A 115 -7.44 -1.25 -8.49
N LEU A 116 -7.55 -0.11 -7.80
CA LEU A 116 -8.34 -0.02 -6.55
C LEU A 116 -9.78 0.42 -6.76
N VAL A 117 -10.07 1.13 -7.83
CA VAL A 117 -11.37 1.77 -8.04
C VAL A 117 -12.08 1.30 -9.30
N SER A 118 -11.33 0.86 -10.32
CA SER A 118 -11.91 0.49 -11.61
C SER A 118 -12.63 -0.86 -11.54
N GLU A 119 -13.24 -1.26 -12.68
CA GLU A 119 -13.89 -2.56 -12.82
C GLU A 119 -12.88 -3.69 -13.04
N ASN A 120 -11.58 -3.42 -12.97
CA ASN A 120 -10.57 -4.45 -13.12
C ASN A 120 -10.74 -5.53 -12.04
N ARG A 121 -10.52 -6.76 -12.44
CA ARG A 121 -10.65 -7.91 -11.54
C ARG A 121 -9.37 -8.02 -10.72
N GLU A 122 -9.41 -7.47 -9.53
CA GLU A 122 -8.30 -7.48 -8.58
C GLU A 122 -8.70 -8.18 -7.30
N ILE A 123 -7.75 -8.81 -6.66
CA ILE A 123 -7.97 -9.53 -5.41
C ILE A 123 -6.86 -9.25 -4.41
N LEU A 124 -7.25 -9.06 -3.15
CA LEU A 124 -6.35 -9.05 -2.00
C LEU A 124 -6.81 -10.10 -1.01
N VAL A 125 -5.88 -10.79 -0.38
CA VAL A 125 -6.13 -11.85 0.59
C VAL A 125 -5.53 -11.44 1.91
N GLU A 126 -6.30 -11.61 2.98
CA GLU A 126 -5.79 -11.34 4.33
C GLU A 126 -4.91 -12.50 4.79
N VAL A 127 -3.70 -12.16 5.24
CA VAL A 127 -2.73 -13.13 5.76
C VAL A 127 -3.11 -13.51 7.18
N ASP A 128 -3.01 -14.81 7.53
CA ASP A 128 -3.23 -15.26 8.89
C ASP A 128 -2.13 -14.72 9.82
N SER A 129 -2.49 -14.42 11.06
CA SER A 129 -1.55 -13.84 12.03
C SER A 129 -0.32 -14.70 12.27
N LYS A 130 -0.45 -16.02 12.15
CA LYS A 130 0.69 -16.95 12.29
C LYS A 130 1.79 -16.71 11.26
N ASP A 131 1.47 -16.10 10.13
CA ASP A 131 2.40 -15.84 9.03
C ASP A 131 2.94 -14.40 9.02
N TYR A 132 2.53 -13.54 9.95
CA TYR A 132 2.96 -12.14 9.97
C TYR A 132 4.47 -12.00 10.05
N GLN A 133 5.14 -12.82 10.86
CA GLN A 133 6.58 -12.71 11.04
C GLN A 133 7.34 -12.95 9.73
N GLU A 134 6.92 -13.96 8.97
CA GLU A 134 7.55 -14.27 7.69
C GLU A 134 7.33 -13.17 6.65
N VAL A 135 6.11 -12.63 6.58
CA VAL A 135 5.80 -11.53 5.67
C VAL A 135 6.61 -10.28 6.04
N MET A 136 6.70 -9.96 7.33
CA MET A 136 7.46 -8.78 7.77
C MET A 136 8.95 -8.90 7.53
N LYS A 137 9.51 -10.11 7.57
CA LYS A 137 10.92 -10.32 7.15
C LYS A 137 11.12 -9.91 5.70
N TYR A 138 10.16 -10.23 4.85
CA TYR A 138 10.21 -9.83 3.43
C TYR A 138 10.03 -8.32 3.28
N VAL A 139 9.07 -7.75 4.01
CA VAL A 139 8.76 -6.31 3.92
C VAL A 139 9.93 -5.46 4.38
N ASP A 140 10.62 -5.87 5.47
CA ASP A 140 11.70 -5.09 6.07
C ASP A 140 13.05 -5.24 5.36
N ASN A 141 13.10 -6.06 4.34
CA ASN A 141 14.33 -6.23 3.58
C ASN A 141 14.48 -5.10 2.53
#